data_dcc523deea48da90978f817ef805f167
#
_entry.id   dcc523deea48da90978f817ef805f167
#
_cell.length_a   1.000
_cell.length_b   1.000
_cell.length_c   1.000
_cell.angle_alpha   90.00
_cell.angle_beta   90.00
_cell.angle_gamma   90.00
#
_symmetry.space_group_name_H-M   'P 1'
#
loop_
_entity.id
_entity.type
_entity.pdbx_description
1 polymer ?
#
loop_
_entity_poly.entity_id
_entity_poly.type
_entity_poly.pdbx_seq_one_letter_code
_entity_poly.pdbx_strand_id
1 'polypeptide(L)'
;MAQASALLKARVRRPTYLHKLRKPEDLIELFPDGSYIGWSGFTGVGYPKMIPTALADHVEKNNLQGKLKYNLFVGASSGAETENRWARLNMIERRSPHQVGKEISKGINNGNIKFFDKHLSMFPVDLMYGFYTKDKKTGPGQGNNKLDVAIVEASAITEDGGIIPGASVGASPEIIQMADKIIIEVNTATPSFEGLHDITMTDLPPRRKPYLIMAPEDRIGTPHIPVDPERVVAIVESNYPDQTQPNDPADATSKAIASNLIEFLKHEVNHGRLPANLLPIQSGIGNIANAVVGGLSSGGADFKNLKVWTEVLQDSFLDLFDSGHLDFATATSIRFSPDGFKRFYERWDEYAPKLLLRSQQVSNSPEIIRRLGVIGMNTPVEVDIYAHANSTCVMGSRMLNGLGGSADFLRSAKYSIMHTPSTRPSKTDPTGISCIVPMCTHIDQTEHDLDVVVTEQGLADVRGLSPRERARVIIEKCSHPDYRDILNDYFEMAEFECLKKGWGHEPHLLWNSFDMHKHLHQHGTMKLPKWDPVL
;
A
#
# COMPACT_ATOMS: atom_id res chain seq x y z
N MET A 1 1.41 35.75 17.87
CA MET A 1 0.85 34.44 18.26
C MET A 1 -0.37 34.14 17.38
N ALA A 2 -0.49 32.94 16.84
CA ALA A 2 -1.68 32.52 16.11
C ALA A 2 -2.89 32.48 17.10
N GLN A 3 -4.06 32.87 16.62
CA GLN A 3 -5.28 32.82 17.42
C GLN A 3 -6.03 31.53 17.07
N ALA A 4 -6.29 30.69 18.08
CA ALA A 4 -7.01 29.44 17.90
C ALA A 4 -8.47 29.67 17.51
N SER A 5 -8.96 28.98 16.49
CA SER A 5 -10.38 28.95 16.12
C SER A 5 -11.23 28.27 17.22
N ALA A 6 -12.53 28.45 17.17
CA ALA A 6 -13.45 27.77 18.09
C ALA A 6 -13.40 26.24 17.87
N LEU A 7 -13.27 25.80 16.62
CA LEU A 7 -13.15 24.39 16.27
C LEU A 7 -11.85 23.78 16.81
N LEU A 8 -10.72 24.46 16.64
CA LEU A 8 -9.45 23.99 17.20
C LEU A 8 -9.54 23.82 18.72
N LYS A 9 -10.11 24.81 19.43
CA LYS A 9 -10.30 24.74 20.89
C LYS A 9 -11.15 23.54 21.32
N ALA A 10 -12.15 23.18 20.53
CA ALA A 10 -12.98 22.01 20.80
C ALA A 10 -12.25 20.68 20.54
N ARG A 11 -11.26 20.68 19.63
CA ARG A 11 -10.47 19.48 19.27
C ARG A 11 -9.23 19.27 20.14
N VAL A 12 -8.67 20.33 20.71
CA VAL A 12 -7.48 20.27 21.58
C VAL A 12 -7.92 20.35 23.02
N ARG A 13 -8.16 19.21 23.65
CA ARG A 13 -8.68 19.12 25.04
C ARG A 13 -7.60 19.28 26.11
N ARG A 14 -6.31 19.30 25.71
CA ARG A 14 -5.20 19.66 26.61
C ARG A 14 -4.88 21.14 26.49
N PRO A 15 -5.27 21.99 27.49
CA PRO A 15 -5.14 23.45 27.37
C PRO A 15 -3.70 23.93 27.17
N THR A 16 -2.72 23.26 27.78
CA THR A 16 -1.31 23.60 27.64
C THR A 16 -0.78 23.52 26.19
N TYR A 17 -1.41 22.72 25.34
CA TYR A 17 -1.04 22.62 23.92
C TYR A 17 -1.51 23.83 23.11
N LEU A 18 -2.58 24.51 23.52
CA LEU A 18 -3.02 25.75 22.86
C LEU A 18 -1.97 26.86 22.98
N HIS A 19 -1.12 26.86 24.03
CA HIS A 19 0.00 27.79 24.15
C HIS A 19 1.14 27.47 23.16
N LYS A 20 1.16 26.26 22.60
CA LYS A 20 2.11 25.81 21.55
C LYS A 20 1.61 26.08 20.13
N LEU A 21 0.46 26.74 19.95
CA LEU A 21 -0.07 27.10 18.65
C LEU A 21 0.88 28.06 17.92
N ARG A 22 1.26 27.69 16.69
CA ARG A 22 2.17 28.44 15.82
C ARG A 22 1.62 28.50 14.40
N LYS A 23 2.04 29.50 13.65
CA LYS A 23 1.87 29.50 12.20
C LYS A 23 2.91 28.58 11.57
N PRO A 24 2.60 27.92 10.44
CA PRO A 24 3.55 27.05 9.77
C PRO A 24 4.88 27.75 9.44
N GLU A 25 4.81 29.02 9.03
CA GLU A 25 5.98 29.83 8.62
C GLU A 25 6.94 30.08 9.81
N ASP A 26 6.45 30.11 11.03
CA ASP A 26 7.25 30.32 12.24
C ASP A 26 8.11 29.09 12.60
N LEU A 27 7.88 27.96 11.93
CA LEU A 27 8.50 26.67 12.25
C LEU A 27 9.58 26.22 11.23
N ILE A 28 9.81 27.02 10.20
CA ILE A 28 10.75 26.67 9.10
C ILE A 28 12.16 26.37 9.62
N GLU A 29 12.61 27.12 10.63
CA GLU A 29 13.96 26.94 11.22
C GLU A 29 14.17 25.58 11.91
N LEU A 30 13.10 24.84 12.20
CA LEU A 30 13.19 23.48 12.74
C LEU A 30 13.64 22.46 11.69
N PHE A 31 13.73 22.83 10.42
CA PHE A 31 14.01 21.97 9.29
C PHE A 31 15.28 22.40 8.54
N PRO A 32 16.47 22.31 9.15
CA PRO A 32 17.71 22.53 8.43
C PRO A 32 17.92 21.49 7.33
N ASP A 33 18.80 21.81 6.36
CA ASP A 33 19.18 20.89 5.30
C ASP A 33 19.63 19.52 5.87
N GLY A 34 19.22 18.44 5.23
CA GLY A 34 19.56 17.07 5.64
C GLY A 34 18.70 16.50 6.76
N SER A 35 17.72 17.24 7.28
CA SER A 35 16.83 16.75 8.36
C SER A 35 16.16 15.43 8.00
N TYR A 36 16.01 14.57 8.99
CA TYR A 36 15.28 13.32 8.94
C TYR A 36 13.87 13.54 9.48
N ILE A 37 12.89 13.50 8.58
CA ILE A 37 11.51 13.88 8.84
C ILE A 37 10.61 12.65 8.73
N GLY A 38 9.75 12.43 9.72
CA GLY A 38 8.64 11.49 9.64
C GLY A 38 7.31 12.22 9.43
N TRP A 39 6.48 11.74 8.49
CA TRP A 39 5.11 12.22 8.31
C TRP A 39 4.09 11.15 8.64
N SER A 40 2.96 11.56 9.22
CA SER A 40 1.76 10.73 9.21
C SER A 40 1.23 10.58 7.78
N GLY A 41 0.32 9.65 7.60
CA GLY A 41 -0.36 9.42 6.34
C GLY A 41 -0.13 8.02 5.79
N PHE A 42 -1.16 7.55 5.09
CA PHE A 42 -1.14 6.26 4.42
C PHE A 42 -2.08 6.29 3.22
N THR A 43 -1.56 5.97 2.04
CA THR A 43 -2.31 5.95 0.76
C THR A 43 -3.08 7.25 0.47
N GLY A 44 -2.45 8.40 0.77
CA GLY A 44 -2.96 9.73 0.42
C GLY A 44 -4.06 10.27 1.33
N VAL A 45 -4.17 9.77 2.56
CA VAL A 45 -5.06 10.31 3.61
C VAL A 45 -4.34 10.42 4.94
N GLY A 46 -4.80 11.32 5.82
CA GLY A 46 -4.26 11.51 7.16
C GLY A 46 -2.83 12.07 7.20
N TYR A 47 -2.42 12.81 6.17
CA TYR A 47 -1.09 13.38 6.03
C TYR A 47 -1.06 14.86 6.41
N PRO A 48 0.09 15.41 6.84
CA PRO A 48 0.23 16.82 7.15
C PRO A 48 0.18 17.67 5.87
N LYS A 49 -0.44 18.83 5.92
CA LYS A 49 -0.67 19.73 4.78
C LYS A 49 -0.02 21.08 4.96
N MET A 50 -0.06 21.64 6.14
CA MET A 50 0.33 23.03 6.41
C MET A 50 1.86 23.19 6.42
N ILE A 51 2.57 22.38 7.19
CA ILE A 51 4.04 22.45 7.27
C ILE A 51 4.70 22.08 5.94
N PRO A 52 4.32 20.98 5.26
CA PRO A 52 4.89 20.67 3.96
C PRO A 52 4.70 21.78 2.92
N THR A 53 3.53 22.44 2.93
CA THR A 53 3.24 23.58 2.05
C THR A 53 4.09 24.77 2.39
N ALA A 54 4.19 25.15 3.68
CA ALA A 54 5.01 26.30 4.10
C ALA A 54 6.50 26.11 3.80
N LEU A 55 7.03 24.90 3.95
CA LEU A 55 8.40 24.58 3.56
C LEU A 55 8.62 24.71 2.05
N ALA A 56 7.66 24.25 1.23
CA ALA A 56 7.72 24.42 -0.22
C ALA A 56 7.67 25.90 -0.63
N ASP A 57 6.76 26.69 -0.02
CA ASP A 57 6.65 28.13 -0.24
C ASP A 57 7.96 28.86 0.12
N HIS A 58 8.57 28.49 1.24
CA HIS A 58 9.86 29.04 1.68
C HIS A 58 10.98 28.75 0.66
N VAL A 59 11.05 27.52 0.15
CA VAL A 59 12.05 27.11 -0.85
C VAL A 59 11.86 27.86 -2.15
N GLU A 60 10.62 28.00 -2.63
CA GLU A 60 10.32 28.76 -3.87
C GLU A 60 10.66 30.24 -3.72
N LYS A 61 10.17 30.87 -2.64
CA LYS A 61 10.36 32.31 -2.38
C LYS A 61 11.83 32.70 -2.27
N ASN A 62 12.67 31.81 -1.72
CA ASN A 62 14.09 32.12 -1.46
C ASN A 62 15.05 31.46 -2.47
N ASN A 63 14.55 30.85 -3.55
CA ASN A 63 15.34 30.15 -4.58
C ASN A 63 16.28 29.08 -3.98
N LEU A 64 15.74 28.24 -3.12
CA LEU A 64 16.48 27.20 -2.41
C LEU A 64 16.26 25.79 -2.99
N GLN A 65 15.70 25.68 -4.21
CA GLN A 65 15.48 24.41 -4.89
C GLN A 65 16.78 23.61 -4.99
N GLY A 66 16.77 22.39 -4.49
CA GLY A 66 17.93 21.50 -4.46
C GLY A 66 19.02 21.88 -3.46
N LYS A 67 18.86 22.98 -2.70
CA LYS A 67 19.77 23.41 -1.64
C LYS A 67 19.30 22.97 -0.25
N LEU A 68 17.98 22.85 -0.08
CA LEU A 68 17.36 22.25 1.11
C LEU A 68 16.77 20.90 0.71
N LYS A 69 17.35 19.83 1.23
CA LYS A 69 16.92 18.46 0.96
C LYS A 69 16.69 17.69 2.25
N TYR A 70 15.68 16.88 2.26
CA TYR A 70 15.21 16.17 3.44
C TYR A 70 15.17 14.66 3.23
N ASN A 71 15.41 13.91 4.29
CA ASN A 71 15.18 12.47 4.34
C ASN A 71 13.77 12.24 4.88
N LEU A 72 12.85 11.81 4.01
CA LEU A 72 11.42 11.72 4.30
C LEU A 72 10.96 10.28 4.47
N PHE A 73 10.33 9.99 5.59
CA PHE A 73 9.73 8.70 5.94
C PHE A 73 8.25 8.86 6.23
N VAL A 74 7.43 8.03 5.58
CA VAL A 74 5.97 8.03 5.71
C VAL A 74 5.49 6.59 5.86
N GLY A 75 4.27 6.36 6.30
CA GLY A 75 3.73 5.00 6.39
C GLY A 75 3.66 4.30 5.02
N ALA A 76 3.18 5.02 4.01
CA ALA A 76 3.22 4.66 2.59
C ALA A 76 3.15 5.96 1.77
N SER A 77 2.22 6.09 0.82
CA SER A 77 2.02 7.36 0.09
C SER A 77 1.39 8.43 0.98
N SER A 78 1.84 9.66 0.82
CA SER A 78 1.21 10.86 1.37
C SER A 78 0.37 11.58 0.31
N GLY A 79 -0.02 12.84 0.55
CA GLY A 79 -0.77 13.64 -0.41
C GLY A 79 0.04 14.01 -1.65
N ALA A 80 -0.57 13.84 -2.81
CA ALA A 80 0.10 14.14 -4.08
C ALA A 80 0.50 15.63 -4.20
N GLU A 81 -0.29 16.53 -3.65
CA GLU A 81 -0.04 17.98 -3.69
C GLU A 81 1.14 18.40 -2.79
N THR A 82 1.46 17.64 -1.76
CA THR A 82 2.61 17.87 -0.89
C THR A 82 3.87 17.20 -1.42
N GLU A 83 3.88 15.87 -1.52
CA GLU A 83 5.06 15.10 -1.94
C GLU A 83 5.50 15.40 -3.37
N ASN A 84 4.57 15.51 -4.34
CA ASN A 84 4.93 15.83 -5.72
C ASN A 84 5.47 17.25 -5.86
N ARG A 85 4.98 18.19 -5.05
CA ARG A 85 5.54 19.55 -5.02
C ARG A 85 6.97 19.53 -4.49
N TRP A 86 7.22 18.80 -3.40
CA TRP A 86 8.57 18.65 -2.86
C TRP A 86 9.54 18.00 -3.87
N ALA A 87 9.06 16.99 -4.59
CA ALA A 87 9.87 16.36 -5.64
C ALA A 87 10.22 17.33 -6.78
N ARG A 88 9.24 18.12 -7.27
CA ARG A 88 9.49 19.15 -8.31
C ARG A 88 10.49 20.20 -7.84
N LEU A 89 10.47 20.58 -6.58
CA LEU A 89 11.38 21.53 -5.98
C LEU A 89 12.72 20.92 -5.58
N ASN A 90 12.94 19.63 -5.87
CA ASN A 90 14.15 18.88 -5.50
C ASN A 90 14.47 18.98 -4.00
N MET A 91 13.45 18.88 -3.16
CA MET A 91 13.53 18.96 -1.70
C MET A 91 13.69 17.59 -1.03
N ILE A 92 13.69 16.49 -1.78
CA ILE A 92 13.75 15.14 -1.22
C ILE A 92 15.10 14.52 -1.57
N GLU A 93 15.89 14.21 -0.57
CA GLU A 93 17.14 13.46 -0.70
C GLU A 93 16.87 11.95 -0.70
N ARG A 94 16.03 11.51 0.24
CA ARG A 94 15.68 10.10 0.45
C ARG A 94 14.19 9.97 0.77
N ARG A 95 13.57 8.92 0.25
CA ARG A 95 12.16 8.61 0.47
C ARG A 95 11.97 7.11 0.70
N SER A 96 11.18 6.75 1.69
CA SER A 96 10.76 5.37 1.95
C SER A 96 9.48 5.36 2.81
N PRO A 97 8.70 4.28 2.78
CA PRO A 97 8.63 3.19 1.81
C PRO A 97 7.75 3.57 0.61
N HIS A 98 7.02 2.61 0.06
CA HIS A 98 6.05 2.71 -1.03
C HIS A 98 5.48 4.11 -1.31
N GLN A 99 5.36 4.51 -2.58
CA GLN A 99 4.80 5.78 -3.02
C GLN A 99 4.09 5.64 -4.38
N VAL A 100 3.13 6.53 -4.66
CA VAL A 100 2.37 6.56 -5.93
C VAL A 100 2.44 7.92 -6.63
N GLY A 101 3.25 8.85 -6.13
CA GLY A 101 3.40 10.19 -6.68
C GLY A 101 4.13 10.19 -8.01
N LYS A 102 3.55 10.82 -9.03
CA LYS A 102 4.14 10.90 -10.38
C LYS A 102 5.51 11.58 -10.38
N GLU A 103 5.65 12.70 -9.67
CA GLU A 103 6.91 13.44 -9.61
C GLU A 103 7.95 12.75 -8.70
N ILE A 104 7.49 12.06 -7.64
CA ILE A 104 8.36 11.21 -6.81
C ILE A 104 8.93 10.09 -7.67
N SER A 105 8.08 9.33 -8.37
CA SER A 105 8.52 8.26 -9.27
C SER A 105 9.52 8.76 -10.32
N LYS A 106 9.26 9.94 -10.90
CA LYS A 106 10.20 10.58 -11.84
C LYS A 106 11.54 10.90 -11.17
N GLY A 107 11.52 11.48 -9.97
CA GLY A 107 12.73 11.79 -9.20
C GLY A 107 13.56 10.56 -8.85
N ILE A 108 12.90 9.45 -8.50
CA ILE A 108 13.55 8.17 -8.21
C ILE A 108 14.21 7.61 -9.48
N ASN A 109 13.46 7.53 -10.59
CA ASN A 109 13.96 6.97 -11.84
C ASN A 109 15.06 7.83 -12.50
N ASN A 110 15.12 9.14 -12.21
CA ASN A 110 16.19 10.03 -12.65
C ASN A 110 17.41 10.04 -11.72
N GLY A 111 17.36 9.31 -10.60
CA GLY A 111 18.43 9.28 -9.60
C GLY A 111 18.49 10.52 -8.68
N ASN A 112 17.52 11.43 -8.75
CA ASN A 112 17.48 12.63 -7.90
C ASN A 112 17.01 12.33 -6.48
N ILE A 113 16.19 11.27 -6.30
CA ILE A 113 15.66 10.82 -5.02
C ILE A 113 16.19 9.43 -4.74
N LYS A 114 16.90 9.27 -3.63
CA LYS A 114 17.29 7.95 -3.12
C LYS A 114 16.06 7.28 -2.55
N PHE A 115 15.71 6.12 -3.11
CA PHE A 115 14.56 5.35 -2.68
C PHE A 115 15.00 3.95 -2.26
N PHE A 116 14.45 3.45 -1.18
CA PHE A 116 14.51 2.04 -0.82
C PHE A 116 13.11 1.56 -0.46
N ASP A 117 12.79 0.38 -0.96
CA ASP A 117 11.52 -0.27 -0.71
C ASP A 117 11.63 -1.22 0.48
N LYS A 118 10.51 -1.50 1.12
CA LYS A 118 10.43 -2.41 2.25
C LYS A 118 9.00 -2.94 2.41
N HIS A 119 8.87 -4.16 2.88
CA HIS A 119 7.57 -4.66 3.35
C HIS A 119 6.96 -3.69 4.36
N LEU A 120 5.70 -3.33 4.18
CA LEU A 120 5.05 -2.34 5.04
C LEU A 120 4.91 -2.82 6.49
N SER A 121 4.83 -4.14 6.72
CA SER A 121 4.88 -4.73 8.06
C SER A 121 6.22 -4.54 8.77
N MET A 122 7.33 -4.45 8.01
CA MET A 122 8.69 -4.36 8.56
C MET A 122 9.17 -2.92 8.72
N PHE A 123 8.71 -2.02 7.85
CA PHE A 123 9.17 -0.64 7.80
C PHE A 123 9.13 0.08 9.17
N PRO A 124 8.03 0.02 9.96
CA PRO A 124 7.98 0.72 11.24
C PRO A 124 9.01 0.20 12.24
N VAL A 125 9.20 -1.11 12.30
CA VAL A 125 10.15 -1.75 13.23
C VAL A 125 11.59 -1.44 12.83
N ASP A 126 11.91 -1.50 11.54
CA ASP A 126 13.24 -1.16 11.02
C ASP A 126 13.58 0.33 11.26
N LEU A 127 12.57 1.21 11.18
CA LEU A 127 12.71 2.61 11.57
C LEU A 127 13.11 2.71 13.06
N MET A 128 12.45 1.95 13.94
CA MET A 128 12.73 1.93 15.37
C MET A 128 14.08 1.30 15.72
N TYR A 129 14.60 0.36 14.90
CA TYR A 129 15.97 -0.12 15.02
C TYR A 129 17.02 0.95 14.66
N GLY A 130 16.60 2.07 14.06
CA GLY A 130 17.50 3.10 13.57
C GLY A 130 18.21 2.72 12.26
N PHE A 131 17.73 1.71 11.53
CA PHE A 131 18.35 1.26 10.28
C PHE A 131 18.34 2.34 9.20
N TYR A 132 17.34 3.20 9.21
CA TYR A 132 17.16 4.25 8.20
C TYR A 132 17.84 5.57 8.56
N THR A 133 18.26 5.71 9.82
CA THR A 133 18.93 6.90 10.35
C THR A 133 20.42 6.65 10.68
N LYS A 134 20.95 5.48 10.30
CA LYS A 134 22.33 5.07 10.61
C LYS A 134 23.41 6.01 10.06
N ASP A 135 23.13 6.65 8.94
CA ASP A 135 24.04 7.59 8.28
C ASP A 135 23.83 9.05 8.73
N LYS A 136 22.93 9.27 9.70
CA LYS A 136 22.69 10.59 10.27
C LYS A 136 23.96 11.08 10.94
N LYS A 137 24.49 12.22 10.48
CA LYS A 137 25.65 12.86 11.09
C LYS A 137 25.28 13.37 12.47
N THR A 138 25.67 12.66 13.48
CA THR A 138 25.56 13.10 14.86
C THR A 138 26.87 13.75 15.28
N GLY A 139 26.79 14.81 16.09
CA GLY A 139 27.97 15.41 16.71
C GLY A 139 28.67 14.41 17.65
N PRO A 140 29.93 14.63 17.99
CA PRO A 140 30.67 13.75 18.90
C PRO A 140 29.92 13.53 20.22
N GLY A 141 29.63 12.28 20.56
CA GLY A 141 28.91 11.90 21.78
C GLY A 141 27.40 11.85 21.72
N GLN A 142 26.79 12.15 20.58
CA GLN A 142 25.34 12.06 20.38
C GLN A 142 25.00 10.88 19.44
N GLY A 143 24.98 9.69 19.97
CA GLY A 143 24.45 8.50 19.28
C GLY A 143 22.92 8.58 19.18
N ASN A 144 22.40 9.45 18.32
CA ASN A 144 20.96 9.65 18.16
C ASN A 144 20.50 9.11 16.80
N ASN A 145 20.00 7.87 16.78
CA ASN A 145 19.39 7.25 15.59
C ASN A 145 17.91 7.65 15.40
N LYS A 146 17.49 8.80 15.95
CA LYS A 146 16.12 9.28 15.90
C LYS A 146 15.85 10.14 14.66
N LEU A 147 14.58 10.33 14.35
CA LEU A 147 14.11 11.38 13.44
C LEU A 147 14.27 12.74 14.13
N ASP A 148 14.58 13.79 13.36
CA ASP A 148 14.69 15.15 13.91
C ASP A 148 13.30 15.70 14.25
N VAL A 149 12.32 15.52 13.34
CA VAL A 149 10.97 16.02 13.50
C VAL A 149 9.95 15.01 12.97
N ALA A 150 8.90 14.77 13.75
CA ALA A 150 7.66 14.17 13.27
C ALA A 150 6.64 15.27 13.00
N ILE A 151 5.97 15.21 11.84
CA ILE A 151 4.82 16.05 11.51
C ILE A 151 3.63 15.11 11.36
N VAL A 152 2.66 15.22 12.27
CA VAL A 152 1.54 14.29 12.29
C VAL A 152 0.20 15.02 12.26
N GLU A 153 -0.70 14.56 11.38
CA GLU A 153 -2.08 15.03 11.38
C GLU A 153 -2.84 14.36 12.52
N ALA A 154 -3.67 15.14 13.19
CA ALA A 154 -4.60 14.70 14.21
C ALA A 154 -6.02 15.19 13.89
N SER A 155 -7.02 14.36 14.15
CA SER A 155 -8.42 14.80 14.16
C SER A 155 -8.82 15.45 15.47
N ALA A 156 -8.15 15.08 16.57
CA ALA A 156 -8.29 15.68 17.90
C ALA A 156 -7.08 15.33 18.79
N ILE A 157 -7.00 16.00 19.95
CA ILE A 157 -6.02 15.74 21.01
C ILE A 157 -6.78 15.52 22.32
N THR A 158 -6.46 14.47 23.05
CA THR A 158 -7.09 14.11 24.33
C THR A 158 -6.64 15.00 25.47
N GLU A 159 -7.26 14.87 26.65
CA GLU A 159 -6.94 15.63 27.86
C GLU A 159 -5.53 15.36 28.39
N ASP A 160 -5.04 14.14 28.24
CA ASP A 160 -3.68 13.72 28.57
C ASP A 160 -2.65 14.04 27.48
N GLY A 161 -3.11 14.57 26.33
CA GLY A 161 -2.26 15.01 25.22
C GLY A 161 -2.03 13.96 24.15
N GLY A 162 -2.75 12.85 24.19
CA GLY A 162 -2.70 11.80 23.16
C GLY A 162 -3.27 12.28 21.83
N ILE A 163 -2.72 11.77 20.75
CA ILE A 163 -3.11 12.13 19.38
C ILE A 163 -4.17 11.15 18.89
N ILE A 164 -5.33 11.66 18.51
CA ILE A 164 -6.37 10.92 17.79
C ILE A 164 -6.09 11.11 16.30
N PRO A 165 -5.65 10.07 15.56
CA PRO A 165 -5.41 10.20 14.13
C PRO A 165 -6.67 10.55 13.34
N GLY A 166 -6.53 10.88 12.06
CA GLY A 166 -7.63 11.00 11.12
C GLY A 166 -7.93 9.67 10.42
N ALA A 167 -8.07 9.74 9.10
CA ALA A 167 -8.46 8.63 8.23
C ALA A 167 -7.38 7.54 8.07
N SER A 168 -6.18 7.71 8.61
CA SER A 168 -5.13 6.70 8.61
C SER A 168 -4.30 6.70 9.88
N VAL A 169 -3.76 5.53 10.23
CA VAL A 169 -2.77 5.37 11.29
C VAL A 169 -1.37 5.20 10.67
N GLY A 170 -1.22 4.30 9.71
CA GLY A 170 0.06 4.01 9.07
C GLY A 170 1.16 3.69 10.09
N ALA A 171 2.33 4.29 9.90
CA ALA A 171 3.49 4.20 10.82
C ALA A 171 3.55 5.37 11.82
N SER A 172 2.47 6.12 12.02
CA SER A 172 2.47 7.31 12.89
C SER A 172 2.91 7.00 14.33
N PRO A 173 2.52 5.87 14.97
CA PRO A 173 2.99 5.53 16.30
C PRO A 173 4.52 5.42 16.37
N GLU A 174 5.14 4.73 15.43
CA GLU A 174 6.59 4.52 15.38
C GLU A 174 7.35 5.79 15.00
N ILE A 175 6.80 6.59 14.08
CA ILE A 175 7.35 7.89 13.72
C ILE A 175 7.37 8.81 14.95
N ILE A 176 6.29 8.84 15.74
CA ILE A 176 6.20 9.61 16.97
C ILE A 176 7.19 9.09 18.02
N GLN A 177 7.32 7.76 18.17
CA GLN A 177 8.29 7.17 19.09
C GLN A 177 9.73 7.56 18.74
N MET A 178 10.04 7.65 17.45
CA MET A 178 11.40 7.89 16.95
C MET A 178 11.78 9.37 16.80
N ALA A 179 10.86 10.31 16.94
CA ALA A 179 11.14 11.72 16.73
C ALA A 179 11.63 12.44 17.99
N ASP A 180 12.62 13.32 17.84
CA ASP A 180 13.06 14.21 18.92
C ASP A 180 12.03 15.33 19.15
N LYS A 181 11.45 15.86 18.09
CA LYS A 181 10.44 16.92 18.11
C LYS A 181 9.19 16.47 17.38
N ILE A 182 8.04 16.88 17.88
CA ILE A 182 6.74 16.54 17.31
C ILE A 182 5.96 17.83 17.03
N ILE A 183 5.49 17.98 15.81
CA ILE A 183 4.54 18.99 15.37
C ILE A 183 3.22 18.28 15.09
N ILE A 184 2.12 18.75 15.67
CA ILE A 184 0.79 18.19 15.48
C ILE A 184 -0.04 19.15 14.64
N GLU A 185 -0.41 18.73 13.43
CA GLU A 185 -1.39 19.45 12.61
C GLU A 185 -2.79 18.96 12.96
N VAL A 186 -3.57 19.78 13.67
CA VAL A 186 -4.96 19.45 14.02
C VAL A 186 -5.86 19.88 12.89
N ASN A 187 -6.42 18.88 12.19
CA ASN A 187 -7.28 19.11 11.03
C ASN A 187 -8.75 19.24 11.45
N THR A 188 -9.31 20.41 11.21
CA THR A 188 -10.72 20.76 11.52
C THR A 188 -11.67 20.59 10.33
N ALA A 189 -11.14 20.22 9.14
CA ALA A 189 -11.96 19.98 7.94
C ALA A 189 -12.74 18.66 7.99
N THR A 190 -12.35 17.74 8.87
CA THR A 190 -12.98 16.43 9.03
C THR A 190 -13.63 16.31 10.41
N PRO A 191 -14.59 15.38 10.63
CA PRO A 191 -15.06 15.05 11.96
C PRO A 191 -13.92 14.56 12.87
N SER A 192 -14.14 14.51 14.18
CA SER A 192 -13.27 13.76 15.05
C SER A 192 -13.41 12.27 14.76
N PHE A 193 -12.29 11.59 14.55
CA PHE A 193 -12.25 10.14 14.34
C PHE A 193 -12.16 9.37 15.67
N GLU A 194 -12.52 10.01 16.77
CA GLU A 194 -12.46 9.41 18.11
C GLU A 194 -13.28 8.12 18.20
N GLY A 195 -12.67 7.09 18.77
CA GLY A 195 -13.30 5.76 18.90
C GLY A 195 -12.99 4.80 17.73
N LEU A 196 -12.49 5.29 16.60
CA LEU A 196 -12.24 4.48 15.40
C LEU A 196 -10.89 3.73 15.43
N HIS A 197 -10.01 4.06 16.36
CA HIS A 197 -8.63 3.57 16.38
C HIS A 197 -8.37 2.54 17.47
N ASP A 198 -7.44 1.63 17.18
CA ASP A 198 -6.83 0.68 18.12
C ASP A 198 -5.31 0.73 17.93
N ILE A 199 -4.66 1.58 18.71
CA ILE A 199 -3.23 1.89 18.56
C ILE A 199 -2.40 0.99 19.46
N THR A 200 -1.49 0.25 18.84
CA THR A 200 -0.48 -0.54 19.53
C THR A 200 0.86 0.13 19.38
N MET A 201 1.46 0.51 20.50
CA MET A 201 2.84 1.03 20.51
C MET A 201 3.80 -0.14 20.33
N THR A 202 4.81 0.06 19.48
CA THR A 202 5.73 -1.01 19.10
C THR A 202 6.76 -1.26 20.18
N ASP A 203 6.83 -2.52 20.62
CA ASP A 203 7.95 -3.05 21.40
C ASP A 203 8.98 -3.71 20.47
N LEU A 204 10.26 -3.51 20.75
CA LEU A 204 11.34 -4.18 20.04
C LEU A 204 11.71 -5.52 20.68
N PRO A 205 12.20 -6.49 19.89
CA PRO A 205 12.78 -7.71 20.44
C PRO A 205 13.90 -7.40 21.48
N PRO A 206 14.11 -8.26 22.46
CA PRO A 206 13.41 -9.53 22.72
C PRO A 206 12.11 -9.39 23.54
N ARG A 207 11.66 -8.17 23.83
CA ARG A 207 10.51 -7.90 24.71
C ARG A 207 9.20 -7.69 23.95
N ARG A 208 9.20 -7.90 22.64
CA ARG A 208 8.02 -7.73 21.79
C ARG A 208 6.90 -8.68 22.23
N LYS A 209 5.75 -8.12 22.59
CA LYS A 209 4.57 -8.87 22.99
C LYS A 209 3.85 -9.42 21.75
N PRO A 210 3.22 -10.61 21.84
CA PRO A 210 2.36 -11.11 20.77
C PRO A 210 1.10 -10.26 20.65
N TYR A 211 0.60 -10.11 19.43
CA TYR A 211 -0.69 -9.46 19.17
C TYR A 211 -1.82 -10.46 19.35
N LEU A 212 -2.58 -10.33 20.43
CA LEU A 212 -3.68 -11.25 20.77
C LEU A 212 -4.96 -10.88 20.01
N ILE A 213 -4.92 -10.98 18.70
CA ILE A 213 -6.04 -10.73 17.79
C ILE A 213 -6.50 -12.09 17.23
N MET A 214 -7.75 -12.47 17.51
CA MET A 214 -8.39 -13.71 17.04
C MET A 214 -9.54 -13.42 16.06
N ALA A 215 -10.00 -12.18 16.01
CA ALA A 215 -11.03 -11.69 15.09
C ALA A 215 -10.74 -10.25 14.67
N PRO A 216 -11.23 -9.80 13.50
CA PRO A 216 -11.00 -8.42 13.03
C PRO A 216 -11.47 -7.33 13.99
N GLU A 217 -12.49 -7.58 14.79
CA GLU A 217 -13.06 -6.67 15.79
C GLU A 217 -12.28 -6.57 17.10
N ASP A 218 -11.31 -7.45 17.37
CA ASP A 218 -10.57 -7.45 18.62
C ASP A 218 -9.75 -6.19 18.81
N ARG A 219 -9.83 -5.57 19.97
CA ARG A 219 -9.02 -4.40 20.36
C ARG A 219 -7.96 -4.82 21.36
N ILE A 220 -6.72 -4.43 21.10
CA ILE A 220 -5.55 -4.78 21.92
C ILE A 220 -4.73 -3.59 22.40
N GLY A 221 -5.04 -2.41 21.89
CA GLY A 221 -4.29 -1.18 22.14
C GLY A 221 -5.13 -0.09 22.79
N THR A 222 -4.79 1.14 22.47
CA THR A 222 -5.42 2.38 22.98
C THR A 222 -6.14 3.13 21.86
N PRO A 223 -7.17 3.95 22.18
CA PRO A 223 -7.93 4.68 21.16
C PRO A 223 -7.17 5.90 20.57
N HIS A 224 -5.99 6.19 21.05
CA HIS A 224 -5.15 7.31 20.61
C HIS A 224 -3.67 6.94 20.69
N ILE A 225 -2.81 7.71 20.04
CA ILE A 225 -1.35 7.56 20.13
C ILE A 225 -0.87 8.32 21.36
N PRO A 226 -0.30 7.64 22.39
CA PRO A 226 0.29 8.30 23.52
C PRO A 226 1.53 9.09 23.11
N VAL A 227 1.69 10.29 23.65
CA VAL A 227 2.78 11.22 23.32
C VAL A 227 3.38 11.80 24.57
N ASP A 228 4.71 11.89 24.64
CA ASP A 228 5.41 12.67 25.63
C ASP A 228 5.20 14.17 25.34
N PRO A 229 4.50 14.91 26.22
CA PRO A 229 4.19 16.33 26.01
C PRO A 229 5.41 17.24 25.85
N GLU A 230 6.56 16.86 26.40
CA GLU A 230 7.78 17.66 26.32
C GLU A 230 8.36 17.65 24.89
N ARG A 231 8.11 16.60 24.12
CA ARG A 231 8.53 16.51 22.73
C ARG A 231 7.61 17.25 21.75
N VAL A 232 6.41 17.60 22.16
CA VAL A 232 5.48 18.40 21.32
C VAL A 232 5.93 19.85 21.33
N VAL A 233 6.49 20.31 20.22
CA VAL A 233 7.07 21.66 20.09
C VAL A 233 6.07 22.66 19.52
N ALA A 234 5.11 22.22 18.73
CA ALA A 234 4.09 23.07 18.13
C ALA A 234 2.79 22.34 17.83
N ILE A 235 1.70 23.09 17.87
CA ILE A 235 0.40 22.76 17.29
C ILE A 235 0.19 23.67 16.10
N VAL A 236 -0.32 23.15 15.00
CA VAL A 236 -0.70 23.88 13.80
C VAL A 236 -2.15 23.57 13.48
N GLU A 237 -2.94 24.58 13.19
CA GLU A 237 -4.32 24.40 12.75
C GLU A 237 -4.35 24.17 11.23
N SER A 238 -5.05 23.12 10.80
CA SER A 238 -5.34 22.82 9.40
C SER A 238 -6.85 22.78 9.17
N ASN A 239 -7.30 23.24 8.02
CA ASN A 239 -8.68 23.15 7.57
C ASN A 239 -8.73 22.71 6.11
N TYR A 240 -7.93 21.68 5.77
CA TYR A 240 -7.86 21.12 4.43
C TYR A 240 -8.23 19.64 4.46
N PRO A 241 -9.25 19.21 3.70
CA PRO A 241 -9.58 17.79 3.58
C PRO A 241 -8.48 17.05 2.81
N ASP A 242 -8.42 15.75 2.98
CA ASP A 242 -7.59 14.87 2.16
C ASP A 242 -8.01 14.95 0.68
N GLN A 243 -7.04 15.04 -0.22
CA GLN A 243 -7.26 15.19 -1.66
C GLN A 243 -7.40 13.83 -2.33
N THR A 244 -8.52 13.16 -2.12
CA THR A 244 -8.84 11.89 -2.78
C THR A 244 -9.50 12.12 -4.14
N GLN A 245 -9.46 11.08 -4.99
CA GLN A 245 -10.02 11.13 -6.33
C GLN A 245 -11.31 10.30 -6.41
N PRO A 246 -12.24 10.66 -7.29
CA PRO A 246 -13.38 9.81 -7.60
C PRO A 246 -12.93 8.41 -8.04
N ASN A 247 -13.76 7.41 -7.80
CA ASN A 247 -13.55 6.06 -8.32
C ASN A 247 -14.13 5.95 -9.73
N ASP A 248 -13.35 5.38 -10.64
CA ASP A 248 -13.86 5.03 -11.96
C ASP A 248 -14.77 3.80 -11.87
N PRO A 249 -15.85 3.73 -12.68
CA PRO A 249 -16.66 2.53 -12.79
C PRO A 249 -15.83 1.33 -13.25
N ALA A 250 -16.14 0.14 -12.75
CA ALA A 250 -15.48 -1.09 -13.19
C ALA A 250 -15.75 -1.35 -14.67
N ASP A 251 -14.70 -1.52 -15.47
CA ASP A 251 -14.77 -1.88 -16.87
C ASP A 251 -15.13 -3.36 -17.09
N ALA A 252 -15.29 -3.77 -18.35
CA ALA A 252 -15.65 -5.14 -18.70
C ALA A 252 -14.58 -6.15 -18.27
N THR A 253 -13.30 -5.80 -18.40
CA THR A 253 -12.16 -6.63 -17.98
C THR A 253 -12.18 -6.85 -16.47
N SER A 254 -12.33 -5.79 -15.68
CA SER A 254 -12.40 -5.88 -14.22
C SER A 254 -13.59 -6.72 -13.75
N LYS A 255 -14.75 -6.59 -14.42
CA LYS A 255 -15.94 -7.40 -14.12
C LYS A 255 -15.75 -8.88 -14.45
N ALA A 256 -15.07 -9.21 -15.56
CA ALA A 256 -14.77 -10.59 -15.94
C ALA A 256 -13.79 -11.24 -14.95
N ILE A 257 -12.74 -10.53 -14.54
CA ILE A 257 -11.82 -10.98 -13.48
C ILE A 257 -12.59 -11.25 -12.19
N ALA A 258 -13.44 -10.32 -11.77
CA ALA A 258 -14.26 -10.47 -10.58
C ALA A 258 -15.17 -11.70 -10.66
N SER A 259 -15.80 -11.94 -11.81
CA SER A 259 -16.65 -13.11 -12.04
C SER A 259 -15.88 -14.42 -11.89
N ASN A 260 -14.70 -14.55 -12.51
CA ASN A 260 -13.85 -15.73 -12.40
C ASN A 260 -13.44 -16.00 -10.93
N LEU A 261 -13.10 -14.94 -10.20
CA LEU A 261 -12.73 -15.06 -8.80
C LEU A 261 -13.90 -15.48 -7.91
N ILE A 262 -15.07 -14.88 -8.10
CA ILE A 262 -16.28 -15.21 -7.35
C ILE A 262 -16.68 -16.69 -7.56
N GLU A 263 -16.63 -17.17 -8.80
CA GLU A 263 -16.88 -18.59 -9.09
C GLU A 263 -15.88 -19.52 -8.38
N PHE A 264 -14.61 -19.13 -8.31
CA PHE A 264 -13.61 -19.86 -7.55
C PHE A 264 -13.96 -19.89 -6.04
N LEU A 265 -14.33 -18.76 -5.44
CA LEU A 265 -14.70 -18.72 -4.02
C LEU A 265 -15.94 -19.57 -3.75
N LYS A 266 -16.94 -19.54 -4.62
CA LYS A 266 -18.12 -20.45 -4.53
C LYS A 266 -17.70 -21.90 -4.61
N HIS A 267 -16.81 -22.24 -5.53
CA HIS A 267 -16.28 -23.60 -5.67
C HIS A 267 -15.61 -24.07 -4.38
N GLU A 268 -14.80 -23.23 -3.75
CA GLU A 268 -14.12 -23.52 -2.49
C GLU A 268 -15.12 -23.72 -1.32
N VAL A 269 -16.19 -22.91 -1.27
CA VAL A 269 -17.26 -23.07 -0.28
C VAL A 269 -18.03 -24.36 -0.52
N ASN A 270 -18.42 -24.67 -1.75
CA ASN A 270 -19.19 -25.86 -2.10
C ASN A 270 -18.42 -27.16 -1.81
N HIS A 271 -17.09 -27.13 -1.82
CA HIS A 271 -16.22 -28.25 -1.47
C HIS A 271 -15.79 -28.27 0.00
N GLY A 272 -16.34 -27.38 0.84
CA GLY A 272 -16.06 -27.31 2.27
C GLY A 272 -14.65 -26.83 2.62
N ARG A 273 -13.92 -26.22 1.69
CA ARG A 273 -12.58 -25.66 1.92
C ARG A 273 -12.60 -24.23 2.45
N LEU A 274 -13.72 -23.52 2.24
CA LEU A 274 -14.05 -22.25 2.86
C LEU A 274 -15.40 -22.33 3.57
N PRO A 275 -15.61 -21.59 4.67
CA PRO A 275 -16.93 -21.42 5.25
C PRO A 275 -17.83 -20.54 4.37
N ALA A 276 -19.15 -20.63 4.56
CA ALA A 276 -20.12 -19.90 3.74
C ALA A 276 -20.01 -18.37 3.85
N ASN A 277 -19.53 -17.87 4.99
CA ASN A 277 -19.25 -16.44 5.21
C ASN A 277 -17.83 -16.04 4.80
N LEU A 278 -17.11 -16.91 4.11
CA LEU A 278 -15.70 -16.79 3.79
C LEU A 278 -14.82 -16.62 5.05
N LEU A 279 -13.55 -16.38 4.86
CA LEU A 279 -12.62 -15.92 5.90
C LEU A 279 -12.39 -14.42 5.69
N PRO A 280 -11.75 -13.71 6.63
CA PRO A 280 -11.48 -12.30 6.44
C PRO A 280 -10.83 -12.03 5.10
N ILE A 281 -11.30 -10.98 4.41
CA ILE A 281 -10.90 -10.65 3.06
C ILE A 281 -9.92 -9.48 3.11
N GLN A 282 -8.82 -9.58 2.37
CA GLN A 282 -7.97 -8.47 2.00
C GLN A 282 -8.14 -8.20 0.51
N SER A 283 -8.28 -6.95 0.15
CA SER A 283 -8.29 -6.49 -1.24
C SER A 283 -7.32 -5.33 -1.42
N GLY A 284 -6.61 -5.33 -2.55
CA GLY A 284 -5.83 -4.18 -2.98
C GLY A 284 -6.72 -2.97 -3.32
N ILE A 285 -6.13 -1.94 -3.91
CA ILE A 285 -6.82 -0.74 -4.36
C ILE A 285 -7.00 -0.75 -5.89
N GLY A 286 -8.01 -0.02 -6.40
CA GLY A 286 -8.24 0.19 -7.83
C GLY A 286 -9.47 -0.54 -8.39
N ASN A 287 -9.68 -0.42 -9.70
CA ASN A 287 -10.92 -0.83 -10.36
C ASN A 287 -11.21 -2.33 -10.26
N ILE A 288 -10.19 -3.18 -10.42
CA ILE A 288 -10.36 -4.63 -10.29
C ILE A 288 -10.75 -4.99 -8.86
N ALA A 289 -10.02 -4.41 -7.87
CA ALA A 289 -10.32 -4.64 -6.46
C ALA A 289 -11.77 -4.21 -6.11
N ASN A 290 -12.21 -3.05 -6.58
CA ASN A 290 -13.57 -2.58 -6.41
C ASN A 290 -14.60 -3.50 -7.08
N ALA A 291 -14.30 -4.02 -8.29
CA ALA A 291 -15.17 -4.97 -8.98
C ALA A 291 -15.29 -6.29 -8.22
N VAL A 292 -14.18 -6.80 -7.67
CA VAL A 292 -14.17 -8.04 -6.86
C VAL A 292 -14.99 -7.86 -5.59
N VAL A 293 -14.75 -6.79 -4.84
CA VAL A 293 -15.49 -6.51 -3.61
C VAL A 293 -16.98 -6.32 -3.89
N GLY A 294 -17.34 -5.55 -4.92
CA GLY A 294 -18.74 -5.38 -5.36
C GLY A 294 -19.39 -6.69 -5.80
N GLY A 295 -18.63 -7.60 -6.40
CA GLY A 295 -19.09 -8.92 -6.81
C GLY A 295 -19.47 -9.86 -5.66
N LEU A 296 -18.94 -9.63 -4.45
CA LEU A 296 -19.24 -10.47 -3.27
C LEU A 296 -20.71 -10.39 -2.83
N SER A 297 -21.41 -9.30 -3.15
CA SER A 297 -22.83 -9.09 -2.84
C SER A 297 -23.74 -9.21 -4.05
N SER A 298 -23.22 -9.53 -5.24
CA SER A 298 -23.95 -9.55 -6.49
C SER A 298 -23.56 -10.77 -7.34
N GLY A 299 -24.15 -10.90 -8.53
CA GLY A 299 -23.72 -11.93 -9.50
C GLY A 299 -24.01 -13.38 -9.07
N GLY A 300 -25.01 -13.60 -8.21
CA GLY A 300 -25.35 -14.93 -7.71
C GLY A 300 -24.44 -15.44 -6.59
N ALA A 301 -23.53 -14.61 -6.08
CA ALA A 301 -22.81 -14.82 -4.84
C ALA A 301 -23.54 -14.05 -3.73
N ASP A 302 -24.15 -14.76 -2.81
CA ASP A 302 -24.85 -14.16 -1.66
C ASP A 302 -24.06 -14.50 -0.39
N PHE A 303 -22.77 -14.07 -0.38
CA PHE A 303 -21.95 -14.22 0.81
C PHE A 303 -22.38 -13.21 1.87
N LYS A 304 -22.68 -13.69 3.07
CA LYS A 304 -23.16 -12.88 4.20
C LYS A 304 -22.23 -12.99 5.39
N ASN A 305 -22.39 -12.04 6.32
CA ASN A 305 -21.59 -11.96 7.54
C ASN A 305 -20.08 -11.94 7.24
N LEU A 306 -19.73 -11.22 6.16
CA LEU A 306 -18.34 -11.05 5.74
C LEU A 306 -17.58 -10.22 6.78
N LYS A 307 -16.30 -10.51 6.91
CA LYS A 307 -15.35 -9.70 7.67
C LYS A 307 -14.17 -9.32 6.79
N VAL A 308 -13.59 -8.17 7.07
CA VAL A 308 -12.46 -7.62 6.31
C VAL A 308 -11.28 -7.40 7.24
N TRP A 309 -10.12 -7.86 6.79
CA TRP A 309 -8.82 -7.53 7.33
C TRP A 309 -7.94 -7.09 6.18
N THR A 310 -7.77 -5.79 6.00
CA THR A 310 -7.07 -5.25 4.83
C THR A 310 -6.13 -4.11 5.22
N GLU A 311 -5.41 -3.58 4.25
CA GLU A 311 -4.55 -2.42 4.41
C GLU A 311 -5.35 -1.12 4.24
N VAL A 312 -6.17 -1.05 3.18
CA VAL A 312 -6.93 0.15 2.80
C VAL A 312 -8.39 -0.20 2.52
N LEU A 313 -9.30 0.56 3.10
CA LEU A 313 -10.73 0.48 2.80
C LEU A 313 -11.11 1.50 1.71
N GLN A 314 -11.91 1.06 0.75
CA GLN A 314 -12.46 1.86 -0.35
C GLN A 314 -13.99 1.87 -0.31
N ASP A 315 -14.62 2.69 -1.16
CA ASP A 315 -16.09 2.89 -1.21
C ASP A 315 -16.87 1.59 -1.37
N SER A 316 -16.35 0.61 -2.10
CA SER A 316 -16.99 -0.70 -2.27
C SER A 316 -17.27 -1.44 -0.95
N PHE A 317 -16.50 -1.18 0.09
CA PHE A 317 -16.79 -1.73 1.42
C PHE A 317 -17.97 -1.02 2.10
N LEU A 318 -18.17 0.27 1.86
CA LEU A 318 -19.39 0.96 2.30
C LEU A 318 -20.64 0.36 1.66
N ASP A 319 -20.54 0.00 0.36
CA ASP A 319 -21.63 -0.65 -0.35
C ASP A 319 -21.97 -2.04 0.24
N LEU A 320 -20.96 -2.79 0.67
CA LEU A 320 -21.16 -4.06 1.38
C LEU A 320 -21.80 -3.88 2.77
N PHE A 321 -21.46 -2.81 3.50
CA PHE A 321 -22.15 -2.47 4.75
C PHE A 321 -23.61 -2.12 4.52
N ASP A 322 -23.89 -1.29 3.51
CA ASP A 322 -25.26 -0.83 3.18
C ASP A 322 -26.15 -1.97 2.72
N SER A 323 -25.59 -2.93 1.99
CA SER A 323 -26.32 -4.12 1.55
C SER A 323 -26.45 -5.21 2.63
N GLY A 324 -25.86 -4.99 3.82
CA GLY A 324 -25.92 -5.94 4.94
C GLY A 324 -25.09 -7.21 4.76
N HIS A 325 -24.10 -7.21 3.86
CA HIS A 325 -23.23 -8.36 3.63
C HIS A 325 -21.96 -8.33 4.50
N LEU A 326 -21.51 -7.13 4.92
CA LEU A 326 -20.31 -6.93 5.70
C LEU A 326 -20.65 -6.61 7.17
N ASP A 327 -20.12 -7.41 8.09
CA ASP A 327 -20.32 -7.21 9.53
C ASP A 327 -19.27 -6.28 10.14
N PHE A 328 -18.00 -6.46 9.77
CA PHE A 328 -16.89 -5.71 10.35
C PHE A 328 -15.70 -5.57 9.42
N ALA A 329 -15.01 -4.41 9.48
CA ALA A 329 -13.78 -4.19 8.73
C ALA A 329 -12.67 -3.57 9.57
N THR A 330 -11.46 -4.08 9.41
CA THR A 330 -10.23 -3.53 9.98
C THR A 330 -9.25 -3.17 8.87
N ALA A 331 -8.58 -2.02 9.03
CA ALA A 331 -7.55 -1.54 8.11
C ALA A 331 -6.54 -0.64 8.82
N THR A 332 -5.53 -0.15 8.08
CA THR A 332 -4.69 0.96 8.56
C THR A 332 -5.16 2.32 8.03
N SER A 333 -5.97 2.32 6.96
CA SER A 333 -6.38 3.53 6.26
C SER A 333 -7.77 3.38 5.64
N ILE A 334 -8.50 4.50 5.60
CA ILE A 334 -9.75 4.65 4.84
C ILE A 334 -9.46 5.62 3.70
N ARG A 335 -9.49 5.13 2.46
CA ARG A 335 -9.29 5.95 1.26
C ARG A 335 -10.56 5.94 0.43
N PHE A 336 -11.57 6.64 0.88
CA PHE A 336 -12.81 6.82 0.13
C PHE A 336 -12.67 7.93 -0.93
N SER A 337 -13.52 7.88 -1.94
CA SER A 337 -13.75 9.00 -2.85
C SER A 337 -14.31 10.20 -2.08
N PRO A 338 -14.34 11.42 -2.67
CA PRO A 338 -14.99 12.56 -2.03
C PRO A 338 -16.45 12.27 -1.62
N ASP A 339 -17.21 11.58 -2.49
CA ASP A 339 -18.59 11.19 -2.20
C ASP A 339 -18.66 10.10 -1.13
N GLY A 340 -17.71 9.16 -1.12
CA GLY A 340 -17.59 8.14 -0.09
C GLY A 340 -17.30 8.75 1.29
N PHE A 341 -16.39 9.72 1.38
CA PHE A 341 -16.15 10.44 2.63
C PHE A 341 -17.37 11.22 3.10
N LYS A 342 -18.07 11.90 2.18
CA LYS A 342 -19.32 12.60 2.51
C LYS A 342 -20.33 11.62 3.11
N ARG A 343 -20.59 10.49 2.42
CA ARG A 343 -21.50 9.43 2.90
C ARG A 343 -21.06 8.89 4.26
N PHE A 344 -19.77 8.64 4.45
CA PHE A 344 -19.21 8.15 5.71
C PHE A 344 -19.42 9.12 6.87
N TYR A 345 -19.20 10.42 6.64
CA TYR A 345 -19.39 11.44 7.67
C TYR A 345 -20.86 11.67 8.03
N GLU A 346 -21.76 11.67 7.02
CA GLU A 346 -23.20 11.84 7.22
C GLU A 346 -23.83 10.66 7.98
N ARG A 347 -23.24 9.47 7.85
CA ARG A 347 -23.72 8.22 8.48
C ARG A 347 -22.68 7.62 9.44
N TRP A 348 -21.96 8.49 10.13
CA TRP A 348 -20.90 8.10 11.07
C TRP A 348 -21.37 7.05 12.08
N ASP A 349 -22.51 7.27 12.72
CA ASP A 349 -23.05 6.40 13.77
C ASP A 349 -23.41 4.98 13.27
N GLU A 350 -23.58 4.81 11.97
CA GLU A 350 -23.85 3.51 11.35
C GLU A 350 -22.57 2.76 10.99
N TYR A 351 -21.53 3.47 10.51
CA TYR A 351 -20.30 2.87 10.01
C TYR A 351 -19.21 2.75 11.08
N ALA A 352 -19.01 3.77 11.90
CA ALA A 352 -17.91 3.82 12.86
C ALA A 352 -17.88 2.63 13.84
N PRO A 353 -19.02 2.11 14.35
CA PRO A 353 -19.02 0.94 15.21
C PRO A 353 -18.57 -0.37 14.53
N LYS A 354 -18.55 -0.39 13.20
CA LYS A 354 -18.21 -1.56 12.37
C LYS A 354 -16.81 -1.44 11.74
N LEU A 355 -16.05 -0.40 12.09
CA LEU A 355 -14.72 -0.10 11.53
C LEU A 355 -13.68 0.03 12.63
N LEU A 356 -12.45 -0.38 12.30
CA LEU A 356 -11.32 -0.26 13.21
C LEU A 356 -10.04 0.04 12.42
N LEU A 357 -9.36 1.14 12.78
CA LEU A 357 -8.08 1.51 12.19
C LEU A 357 -6.91 1.19 13.13
N ARG A 358 -5.89 0.54 12.61
CA ARG A 358 -4.70 0.04 13.32
C ARG A 358 -3.42 0.57 12.70
N SER A 359 -2.31 0.53 13.44
CA SER A 359 -0.99 0.76 12.85
C SER A 359 -0.68 -0.27 11.75
N GLN A 360 0.09 0.13 10.74
CA GLN A 360 0.37 -0.74 9.59
C GLN A 360 1.13 -2.02 9.97
N GLN A 361 1.96 -1.99 10.99
CA GLN A 361 2.61 -3.23 11.44
C GLN A 361 1.65 -4.24 12.05
N VAL A 362 0.46 -3.83 12.49
CA VAL A 362 -0.60 -4.72 12.96
C VAL A 362 -1.48 -5.17 11.80
N SER A 363 -1.97 -4.24 10.97
CA SER A 363 -2.80 -4.58 9.81
C SER A 363 -2.07 -5.48 8.81
N ASN A 364 -0.76 -5.25 8.61
CA ASN A 364 0.09 -6.00 7.68
C ASN A 364 0.87 -7.13 8.37
N SER A 365 0.58 -7.46 9.64
CA SER A 365 1.32 -8.48 10.39
C SER A 365 1.17 -9.86 9.76
N PRO A 366 2.27 -10.50 9.28
CA PRO A 366 2.22 -11.85 8.72
C PRO A 366 1.63 -12.88 9.69
N GLU A 367 1.88 -12.73 10.98
CA GLU A 367 1.37 -13.63 12.01
C GLU A 367 -0.16 -13.54 12.14
N ILE A 368 -0.72 -12.33 12.17
CA ILE A 368 -2.17 -12.12 12.29
C ILE A 368 -2.86 -12.56 11.00
N ILE A 369 -2.34 -12.19 9.84
CA ILE A 369 -2.88 -12.58 8.53
C ILE A 369 -3.00 -14.11 8.45
N ARG A 370 -1.96 -14.83 8.87
CA ARG A 370 -1.95 -16.29 8.89
C ARG A 370 -2.92 -16.87 9.92
N ARG A 371 -2.98 -16.30 11.12
CA ARG A 371 -3.86 -16.74 12.19
C ARG A 371 -5.34 -16.59 11.81
N LEU A 372 -5.71 -15.47 11.22
CA LEU A 372 -7.06 -15.20 10.76
C LEU A 372 -7.44 -15.98 9.50
N GLY A 373 -6.46 -16.52 8.78
CA GLY A 373 -6.68 -17.21 7.51
C GLY A 373 -7.17 -16.28 6.41
N VAL A 374 -6.60 -15.08 6.32
CA VAL A 374 -7.02 -14.03 5.36
C VAL A 374 -6.97 -14.55 3.92
N ILE A 375 -7.96 -14.21 3.12
CA ILE A 375 -7.96 -14.36 1.67
C ILE A 375 -7.30 -13.11 1.08
N GLY A 376 -6.07 -13.24 0.59
CA GLY A 376 -5.29 -12.13 0.05
C GLY A 376 -5.45 -11.99 -1.46
N MET A 377 -5.82 -10.79 -1.93
CA MET A 377 -6.10 -10.49 -3.34
C MET A 377 -5.41 -9.21 -3.77
N ASN A 378 -4.45 -9.30 -4.69
CA ASN A 378 -3.63 -8.17 -5.12
C ASN A 378 -3.40 -8.17 -6.63
N THR A 379 -2.96 -7.01 -7.16
CA THR A 379 -2.74 -6.81 -8.60
C THR A 379 -1.25 -6.59 -8.89
N PRO A 380 -0.60 -7.46 -9.70
CA PRO A 380 0.78 -7.28 -10.15
C PRO A 380 0.87 -6.47 -11.43
N VAL A 381 2.09 -6.09 -11.80
CA VAL A 381 2.43 -5.54 -13.13
C VAL A 381 2.43 -6.67 -14.17
N GLU A 382 3.08 -7.77 -13.84
CA GLU A 382 3.21 -8.97 -14.67
C GLU A 382 3.34 -10.22 -13.78
N VAL A 383 2.96 -11.37 -14.32
CA VAL A 383 3.13 -12.69 -13.71
C VAL A 383 3.81 -13.58 -14.74
N ASP A 384 4.79 -14.39 -14.34
CA ASP A 384 5.39 -15.33 -15.25
C ASP A 384 4.70 -16.71 -15.24
N ILE A 385 5.12 -17.55 -16.19
CA ILE A 385 4.54 -18.87 -16.39
C ILE A 385 4.75 -19.82 -15.20
N TYR A 386 5.63 -19.48 -14.26
CA TYR A 386 5.90 -20.28 -13.04
C TYR A 386 5.29 -19.69 -11.78
N ALA A 387 4.48 -18.62 -11.91
CA ALA A 387 3.80 -17.94 -10.82
C ALA A 387 4.69 -17.02 -9.95
N HIS A 388 5.77 -16.48 -10.50
CA HIS A 388 6.40 -15.30 -9.91
C HIS A 388 5.60 -14.05 -10.31
N ALA A 389 5.58 -13.03 -9.44
CA ALA A 389 4.87 -11.79 -9.71
C ALA A 389 5.76 -10.56 -9.45
N ASN A 390 5.61 -9.58 -10.34
CA ASN A 390 6.25 -8.27 -10.29
C ASN A 390 5.19 -7.22 -9.97
N SER A 391 5.36 -6.49 -8.89
CA SER A 391 4.48 -5.39 -8.47
C SER A 391 5.17 -4.02 -8.49
N THR A 392 6.46 -3.95 -8.80
CA THR A 392 7.29 -2.77 -8.57
C THR A 392 7.85 -2.14 -9.83
N CYS A 393 8.52 -2.92 -10.69
CA CYS A 393 9.31 -2.38 -11.79
C CYS A 393 8.79 -2.78 -13.17
N VAL A 394 8.64 -1.81 -14.06
CA VAL A 394 8.39 -2.05 -15.49
C VAL A 394 9.72 -2.20 -16.21
N MET A 395 9.82 -3.19 -17.08
CA MET A 395 11.04 -3.49 -17.87
C MET A 395 12.27 -3.68 -16.97
N GLY A 396 12.09 -4.24 -15.79
CA GLY A 396 13.13 -4.56 -14.82
C GLY A 396 13.77 -3.38 -14.09
N SER A 397 13.65 -2.16 -14.60
CA SER A 397 14.41 -1.00 -14.09
C SER A 397 13.55 0.18 -13.67
N ARG A 398 12.44 0.40 -14.36
CA ARG A 398 11.59 1.57 -14.10
C ARG A 398 10.67 1.31 -12.93
N MET A 399 10.98 1.87 -11.78
CA MET A 399 10.16 1.81 -10.58
C MET A 399 8.85 2.58 -10.78
N LEU A 400 7.71 1.97 -10.48
CA LEU A 400 6.38 2.58 -10.50
C LEU A 400 6.03 3.18 -9.15
N ASN A 401 5.92 2.34 -8.13
CA ASN A 401 5.37 2.71 -6.83
C ASN A 401 6.03 2.00 -5.65
N GLY A 402 6.56 0.81 -5.84
CA GLY A 402 7.10 -0.07 -4.80
C GLY A 402 6.18 -1.25 -4.49
N LEU A 403 6.68 -2.15 -3.65
CA LEU A 403 6.02 -3.40 -3.27
C LEU A 403 4.65 -3.18 -2.58
N GLY A 404 4.55 -2.14 -1.72
CA GLY A 404 3.37 -1.96 -0.88
C GLY A 404 3.18 -3.08 0.14
N GLY A 405 1.92 -3.40 0.45
CA GLY A 405 1.55 -4.47 1.38
C GLY A 405 1.28 -5.81 0.72
N SER A 406 1.37 -5.93 -0.60
CA SER A 406 0.94 -7.13 -1.32
C SER A 406 1.63 -8.40 -0.83
N ALA A 407 2.96 -8.38 -0.65
CA ALA A 407 3.69 -9.55 -0.19
C ALA A 407 3.46 -9.85 1.30
N ASP A 408 3.18 -8.86 2.15
CA ASP A 408 2.81 -9.10 3.55
C ASP A 408 1.57 -10.00 3.62
N PHE A 409 0.55 -9.69 2.80
CA PHE A 409 -0.68 -10.45 2.75
C PHE A 409 -0.50 -11.78 2.03
N LEU A 410 0.04 -11.79 0.81
CA LEU A 410 0.11 -12.98 -0.03
C LEU A 410 0.94 -14.10 0.59
N ARG A 411 2.11 -13.79 1.17
CA ARG A 411 2.98 -14.78 1.81
C ARG A 411 2.37 -15.45 3.03
N SER A 412 1.35 -14.84 3.62
CA SER A 412 0.76 -15.26 4.88
C SER A 412 -0.71 -15.61 4.79
N ALA A 413 -1.37 -15.31 3.68
CA ALA A 413 -2.77 -15.60 3.44
C ALA A 413 -3.05 -17.12 3.44
N LYS A 414 -4.30 -17.50 3.68
CA LYS A 414 -4.77 -18.86 3.41
C LYS A 414 -4.91 -19.11 1.90
N TYR A 415 -5.35 -18.10 1.17
CA TYR A 415 -5.38 -18.09 -0.30
C TYR A 415 -4.64 -16.87 -0.78
N SER A 416 -3.59 -17.09 -1.54
CA SER A 416 -2.76 -16.03 -2.17
C SER A 416 -3.18 -15.89 -3.61
N ILE A 417 -3.90 -14.81 -3.93
CA ILE A 417 -4.52 -14.61 -5.24
C ILE A 417 -3.94 -13.36 -5.90
N MET A 418 -3.35 -13.54 -7.08
CA MET A 418 -2.97 -12.46 -7.97
C MET A 418 -3.96 -12.34 -9.12
N HIS A 419 -4.52 -11.15 -9.32
CA HIS A 419 -5.44 -10.86 -10.42
C HIS A 419 -4.93 -9.69 -11.26
N THR A 420 -4.92 -9.84 -12.57
CA THR A 420 -4.44 -8.81 -13.50
C THR A 420 -5.16 -8.95 -14.84
N PRO A 421 -5.30 -7.87 -15.63
CA PRO A 421 -5.67 -8.04 -17.03
C PRO A 421 -4.65 -8.94 -17.72
N SER A 422 -5.08 -9.75 -18.69
CA SER A 422 -4.15 -10.56 -19.49
C SER A 422 -3.23 -9.67 -20.35
N THR A 423 -3.70 -8.47 -20.71
CA THR A 423 -2.92 -7.42 -21.39
C THR A 423 -3.21 -6.04 -20.82
N ARG A 424 -2.24 -5.15 -20.89
CA ARG A 424 -2.39 -3.71 -20.60
C ARG A 424 -2.38 -2.90 -21.89
N PRO A 425 -3.09 -1.75 -21.93
CA PRO A 425 -3.13 -0.89 -23.11
C PRO A 425 -1.74 -0.50 -23.62
N SER A 426 -1.55 -0.57 -24.92
CA SER A 426 -0.37 -0.09 -25.65
C SER A 426 -0.78 0.97 -26.67
N LYS A 427 0.13 1.92 -26.94
CA LYS A 427 -0.04 2.90 -28.01
C LYS A 427 0.32 2.36 -29.40
N THR A 428 1.05 1.26 -29.44
CA THR A 428 1.70 0.70 -30.63
C THR A 428 1.19 -0.68 -31.02
N ASP A 429 0.51 -1.37 -30.12
CA ASP A 429 -0.11 -2.69 -30.38
C ASP A 429 -1.55 -2.69 -29.86
N PRO A 430 -2.56 -2.90 -30.73
CA PRO A 430 -3.97 -2.93 -30.31
C PRO A 430 -4.31 -4.10 -29.37
N THR A 431 -3.56 -5.20 -29.40
CA THR A 431 -3.71 -6.29 -28.41
C THR A 431 -3.24 -5.86 -27.02
N GLY A 432 -2.27 -4.94 -26.97
CA GLY A 432 -1.67 -4.49 -25.72
C GLY A 432 -0.40 -5.25 -25.34
N ILE A 433 0.08 -4.95 -24.13
CA ILE A 433 1.28 -5.54 -23.53
C ILE A 433 0.86 -6.73 -22.67
N SER A 434 1.40 -7.92 -22.95
CA SER A 434 1.10 -9.12 -22.16
C SER A 434 1.48 -8.95 -20.69
N CYS A 435 0.56 -9.30 -19.79
CA CYS A 435 0.84 -9.38 -18.36
C CYS A 435 1.26 -10.80 -17.92
N ILE A 436 1.13 -11.79 -18.81
CA ILE A 436 1.70 -13.13 -18.62
C ILE A 436 2.93 -13.21 -19.49
N VAL A 437 4.07 -13.52 -18.86
CA VAL A 437 5.39 -13.46 -19.50
C VAL A 437 6.21 -14.74 -19.23
N PRO A 438 7.25 -15.03 -20.02
CA PRO A 438 8.11 -16.19 -19.75
C PRO A 438 8.83 -16.12 -18.41
N MET A 439 9.33 -14.93 -18.04
CA MET A 439 10.00 -14.65 -16.78
C MET A 439 9.75 -13.19 -16.38
N CYS A 440 9.40 -12.95 -15.13
CA CYS A 440 9.25 -11.60 -14.58
C CYS A 440 10.58 -10.84 -14.63
N THR A 441 10.51 -9.57 -15.03
CA THR A 441 11.70 -8.70 -15.09
C THR A 441 12.16 -8.21 -13.71
N HIS A 442 11.29 -8.31 -12.72
CA HIS A 442 11.53 -8.04 -11.30
C HIS A 442 10.58 -8.95 -10.50
N ILE A 443 11.00 -9.50 -9.38
CA ILE A 443 10.19 -10.45 -8.60
C ILE A 443 9.98 -9.90 -7.20
N ASP A 444 8.72 -9.63 -6.87
CA ASP A 444 8.27 -9.24 -5.53
C ASP A 444 7.64 -10.40 -4.76
N GLN A 445 6.91 -11.28 -5.47
CA GLN A 445 6.37 -12.53 -4.94
C GLN A 445 6.96 -13.69 -5.74
N THR A 446 7.45 -14.69 -5.01
CA THR A 446 8.01 -15.91 -5.61
C THR A 446 6.92 -16.94 -5.88
N GLU A 447 7.25 -17.97 -6.63
CA GLU A 447 6.36 -19.12 -6.89
C GLU A 447 5.87 -19.82 -5.61
N HIS A 448 6.57 -19.60 -4.48
CA HIS A 448 6.19 -20.15 -3.18
C HIS A 448 5.07 -19.37 -2.51
N ASP A 449 4.79 -18.17 -2.96
CA ASP A 449 3.87 -17.23 -2.34
C ASP A 449 2.48 -17.21 -3.00
N LEU A 450 2.31 -17.83 -4.20
CA LEU A 450 1.09 -17.74 -4.99
C LEU A 450 0.34 -19.08 -5.09
N ASP A 451 -0.98 -19.01 -4.88
CA ASP A 451 -1.90 -20.14 -5.01
C ASP A 451 -2.77 -20.05 -6.28
N VAL A 452 -3.15 -18.84 -6.68
CA VAL A 452 -4.11 -18.63 -7.77
C VAL A 452 -3.72 -17.38 -8.58
N VAL A 453 -3.76 -17.54 -9.91
CA VAL A 453 -3.63 -16.42 -10.86
C VAL A 453 -4.95 -16.26 -11.62
N VAL A 454 -5.47 -15.03 -11.70
CA VAL A 454 -6.76 -14.73 -12.35
C VAL A 454 -6.59 -13.61 -13.37
N THR A 455 -7.13 -13.83 -14.56
CA THR A 455 -7.29 -12.80 -15.58
C THR A 455 -8.74 -12.81 -16.09
N GLU A 456 -9.10 -11.91 -16.99
CA GLU A 456 -10.40 -11.94 -17.68
C GLU A 456 -10.54 -13.16 -18.61
N GLN A 457 -9.42 -13.83 -18.95
CA GLN A 457 -9.42 -15.05 -19.76
C GLN A 457 -9.82 -16.28 -18.95
N GLY A 458 -9.55 -16.29 -17.64
CA GLY A 458 -9.86 -17.40 -16.76
C GLY A 458 -9.03 -17.37 -15.47
N LEU A 459 -8.95 -18.54 -14.83
CA LEU A 459 -8.30 -18.74 -13.55
C LEU A 459 -7.39 -19.97 -13.58
N ALA A 460 -6.15 -19.80 -13.14
CA ALA A 460 -5.17 -20.85 -12.91
C ALA A 460 -5.02 -21.10 -11.39
N ASP A 461 -5.53 -22.23 -10.92
CA ASP A 461 -5.25 -22.77 -9.58
C ASP A 461 -3.93 -23.54 -9.65
N VAL A 462 -2.87 -23.01 -9.05
CA VAL A 462 -1.52 -23.55 -9.10
C VAL A 462 -1.12 -24.32 -7.84
N ARG A 463 -2.05 -24.52 -6.92
CA ARG A 463 -1.81 -25.24 -5.68
C ARG A 463 -1.44 -26.69 -5.94
N GLY A 464 -0.32 -27.14 -5.35
CA GLY A 464 0.16 -28.51 -5.48
C GLY A 464 0.74 -28.89 -6.84
N LEU A 465 0.82 -27.93 -7.78
CA LEU A 465 1.40 -28.15 -9.09
C LEU A 465 2.92 -27.89 -9.08
N SER A 466 3.67 -28.74 -9.79
CA SER A 466 5.07 -28.49 -10.12
C SER A 466 5.21 -27.30 -11.08
N PRO A 467 6.37 -26.63 -11.18
CA PRO A 467 6.55 -25.50 -12.08
C PRO A 467 6.13 -25.78 -13.53
N ARG A 468 6.46 -26.96 -14.07
CA ARG A 468 6.05 -27.35 -15.43
C ARG A 468 4.54 -27.50 -15.60
N GLU A 469 3.84 -27.99 -14.59
CA GLU A 469 2.36 -28.05 -14.60
C GLU A 469 1.77 -26.64 -14.48
N ARG A 470 2.34 -25.77 -13.62
CA ARG A 470 1.93 -24.36 -13.48
C ARG A 470 2.01 -23.63 -14.80
N ALA A 471 3.13 -23.79 -15.55
CA ALA A 471 3.32 -23.13 -16.83
C ALA A 471 2.17 -23.44 -17.80
N ARG A 472 1.81 -24.72 -17.95
CA ARG A 472 0.70 -25.11 -18.82
C ARG A 472 -0.62 -24.49 -18.42
N VAL A 473 -0.95 -24.53 -17.13
CA VAL A 473 -2.24 -24.00 -16.63
C VAL A 473 -2.29 -22.48 -16.75
N ILE A 474 -1.23 -21.77 -16.39
CA ILE A 474 -1.18 -20.29 -16.47
C ILE A 474 -1.27 -19.84 -17.93
N ILE A 475 -0.52 -20.44 -18.85
CA ILE A 475 -0.55 -20.11 -20.27
C ILE A 475 -1.95 -20.38 -20.84
N GLU A 476 -2.53 -21.54 -20.58
CA GLU A 476 -3.83 -21.92 -21.11
C GLU A 476 -4.97 -21.04 -20.60
N LYS A 477 -4.98 -20.79 -19.27
CA LYS A 477 -6.13 -20.16 -18.59
C LYS A 477 -6.03 -18.65 -18.47
N CYS A 478 -4.82 -18.09 -18.38
CA CYS A 478 -4.63 -16.68 -18.02
C CYS A 478 -4.04 -15.81 -19.13
N SER A 479 -3.40 -16.41 -20.15
CA SER A 479 -2.82 -15.63 -21.25
C SER A 479 -3.88 -15.12 -22.22
N HIS A 480 -3.65 -13.90 -22.75
CA HIS A 480 -4.43 -13.42 -23.88
C HIS A 480 -4.27 -14.36 -25.10
N PRO A 481 -5.32 -14.68 -25.86
CA PRO A 481 -5.26 -15.61 -26.99
C PRO A 481 -4.11 -15.32 -27.97
N ASP A 482 -3.87 -14.05 -28.29
CA ASP A 482 -2.80 -13.62 -29.21
C ASP A 482 -1.37 -13.90 -28.71
N TYR A 483 -1.20 -14.18 -27.43
CA TYR A 483 0.11 -14.48 -26.80
C TYR A 483 0.25 -15.94 -26.40
N ARG A 484 -0.82 -16.71 -26.45
CA ARG A 484 -0.84 -18.10 -25.94
C ARG A 484 0.13 -19.01 -26.69
N ASP A 485 0.11 -18.95 -28.02
CA ASP A 485 1.00 -19.78 -28.85
C ASP A 485 2.46 -19.41 -28.63
N ILE A 486 2.80 -18.12 -28.59
CA ILE A 486 4.16 -17.64 -28.32
C ILE A 486 4.66 -18.17 -26.97
N LEU A 487 3.84 -18.12 -25.93
CA LEU A 487 4.22 -18.59 -24.59
C LEU A 487 4.33 -20.12 -24.53
N ASN A 488 3.45 -20.85 -25.22
CA ASN A 488 3.55 -22.31 -25.34
C ASN A 488 4.83 -22.72 -26.07
N ASP A 489 5.14 -22.08 -27.19
CA ASP A 489 6.38 -22.36 -27.96
C ASP A 489 7.62 -22.14 -27.07
N TYR A 490 7.65 -21.03 -26.30
CA TYR A 490 8.74 -20.80 -25.34
C TYR A 490 8.85 -21.94 -24.34
N PHE A 491 7.73 -22.29 -23.70
CA PHE A 491 7.73 -23.30 -22.64
C PHE A 491 8.14 -24.67 -23.17
N GLU A 492 7.63 -25.11 -24.33
CA GLU A 492 7.94 -26.38 -24.92
C GLU A 492 9.43 -26.50 -25.31
N MET A 493 9.99 -25.43 -25.89
CA MET A 493 11.44 -25.39 -26.21
C MET A 493 12.29 -25.42 -24.93
N ALA A 494 11.90 -24.61 -23.90
CA ALA A 494 12.62 -24.57 -22.63
C ALA A 494 12.57 -25.95 -21.93
N GLU A 495 11.39 -26.57 -21.84
CA GLU A 495 11.22 -27.89 -21.24
C GLU A 495 12.09 -28.95 -21.97
N PHE A 496 12.03 -29.00 -23.31
CA PHE A 496 12.79 -29.93 -24.10
C PHE A 496 14.30 -29.80 -23.89
N GLU A 497 14.83 -28.59 -23.97
CA GLU A 497 16.27 -28.36 -23.86
C GLU A 497 16.80 -28.53 -22.44
N CYS A 498 16.04 -28.11 -21.44
CA CYS A 498 16.43 -28.25 -20.04
C CYS A 498 16.37 -29.71 -19.57
N LEU A 499 15.36 -30.48 -20.00
CA LEU A 499 15.27 -31.91 -19.65
C LEU A 499 16.46 -32.70 -20.13
N LYS A 500 16.97 -32.42 -21.35
CA LYS A 500 18.18 -33.05 -21.88
C LYS A 500 19.41 -32.84 -20.99
N LYS A 501 19.46 -31.73 -20.29
CA LYS A 501 20.58 -31.34 -19.42
C LYS A 501 20.36 -31.71 -17.93
N GLY A 502 19.20 -32.31 -17.59
CA GLY A 502 18.84 -32.58 -16.21
C GLY A 502 18.43 -31.33 -15.41
N TRP A 503 18.01 -30.25 -16.08
CA TRP A 503 17.59 -28.97 -15.49
C TRP A 503 16.08 -28.77 -15.58
N GLY A 504 15.31 -29.83 -15.58
CA GLY A 504 13.88 -29.81 -15.88
C GLY A 504 12.93 -29.42 -14.74
N HIS A 505 13.42 -28.85 -13.64
CA HIS A 505 12.54 -28.43 -12.53
C HIS A 505 11.71 -27.19 -12.91
N GLU A 506 12.39 -26.12 -13.29
CA GLU A 506 11.80 -24.86 -13.75
C GLU A 506 12.51 -24.42 -15.04
N PRO A 507 12.09 -24.99 -16.18
CA PRO A 507 12.83 -24.83 -17.42
C PRO A 507 12.79 -23.40 -17.96
N HIS A 508 13.97 -22.81 -18.18
CA HIS A 508 14.13 -21.53 -18.85
C HIS A 508 15.18 -21.59 -19.97
N LEU A 509 14.88 -20.92 -21.06
CA LEU A 509 15.89 -20.48 -22.03
C LEU A 509 16.39 -19.12 -21.54
N LEU A 510 17.40 -19.12 -20.67
CA LEU A 510 17.81 -17.94 -19.90
C LEU A 510 18.04 -16.70 -20.78
N TRP A 511 18.73 -16.86 -21.91
CA TRP A 511 19.05 -15.77 -22.82
C TRP A 511 17.84 -15.24 -23.62
N ASN A 512 16.76 -16.02 -23.69
CA ASN A 512 15.53 -15.69 -24.41
C ASN A 512 14.38 -15.28 -23.47
N SER A 513 14.51 -15.46 -22.16
CA SER A 513 13.42 -15.22 -21.20
C SER A 513 12.81 -13.81 -21.29
N PHE A 514 13.59 -12.84 -21.76
CA PHE A 514 13.17 -11.45 -21.91
C PHE A 514 12.99 -11.00 -23.36
N ASP A 515 12.95 -11.91 -24.33
CA ASP A 515 12.82 -11.53 -25.75
C ASP A 515 11.50 -10.82 -26.04
N MET A 516 10.40 -11.19 -25.40
CA MET A 516 9.14 -10.44 -25.49
C MET A 516 9.31 -8.99 -25.02
N HIS A 517 10.00 -8.73 -23.92
CA HIS A 517 10.28 -7.40 -23.41
C HIS A 517 11.25 -6.63 -24.32
N LYS A 518 12.30 -7.29 -24.84
CA LYS A 518 13.22 -6.68 -25.82
C LYS A 518 12.48 -6.27 -27.08
N HIS A 519 11.60 -7.13 -27.59
CA HIS A 519 10.83 -6.88 -28.79
C HIS A 519 9.83 -5.71 -28.57
N LEU A 520 9.19 -5.64 -27.40
CA LEU A 520 8.37 -4.48 -27.03
C LEU A 520 9.17 -3.17 -27.09
N HIS A 521 10.38 -3.18 -26.54
CA HIS A 521 11.23 -1.99 -26.53
C HIS A 521 11.68 -1.57 -27.93
N GLN A 522 12.00 -2.52 -28.81
CA GLN A 522 12.52 -2.27 -30.15
C GLN A 522 11.44 -2.05 -31.19
N HIS A 523 10.30 -2.71 -31.08
CA HIS A 523 9.28 -2.80 -32.13
C HIS A 523 7.89 -2.36 -31.65
N GLY A 524 7.71 -2.04 -30.36
CA GLY A 524 6.44 -1.56 -29.81
C GLY A 524 5.38 -2.65 -29.56
N THR A 525 5.74 -3.93 -29.71
CA THR A 525 4.87 -5.07 -29.45
C THR A 525 5.63 -6.22 -28.78
N MET A 526 4.96 -7.00 -27.95
CA MET A 526 5.51 -8.25 -27.39
C MET A 526 5.34 -9.46 -28.31
N LYS A 527 4.66 -9.32 -29.45
CA LYS A 527 4.43 -10.41 -30.41
C LYS A 527 5.72 -10.70 -31.20
N LEU A 528 6.41 -11.77 -30.82
CA LEU A 528 7.58 -12.26 -31.56
C LEU A 528 7.13 -12.99 -32.82
N PRO A 529 7.84 -12.84 -33.96
CA PRO A 529 7.59 -13.66 -35.15
C PRO A 529 7.99 -15.13 -34.92
N LYS A 530 8.99 -15.37 -34.10
CA LYS A 530 9.48 -16.71 -33.68
C LYS A 530 10.44 -16.52 -32.51
N TRP A 531 10.66 -17.58 -31.77
CA TRP A 531 11.81 -17.70 -30.86
C TRP A 531 13.07 -18.12 -31.63
N ASP A 532 14.22 -17.60 -31.23
CA ASP A 532 15.53 -18.01 -31.70
C ASP A 532 16.35 -18.50 -30.49
N PRO A 533 16.20 -19.78 -30.12
CA PRO A 533 16.69 -20.28 -28.84
C PRO A 533 18.22 -20.25 -28.77
N VAL A 534 18.71 -19.59 -27.70
CA VAL A 534 20.12 -19.58 -27.30
C VAL A 534 20.26 -20.37 -26.00
N LEU A 535 21.10 -21.38 -25.99
CA LEU A 535 21.29 -22.31 -24.88
C LEU A 535 22.52 -21.97 -24.04
#